data_548baaa48ebcc4ad067de0093a51db4b
#
_entry.id   548baaa48ebcc4ad067de0093a51db4b
#
_cell.length_a   1.000
_cell.length_b   1.000
_cell.length_c   1.000
_cell.angle_alpha   90.00
_cell.angle_beta   90.00
_cell.angle_gamma   90.00
#
_symmetry.space_group_name_H-M   'P 1'
#
loop_
_entity.id
_entity.type
_entity.pdbx_description
1 polymer ?
#
loop_
_entity_poly.entity_id
_entity_poly.type
_entity_poly.pdbx_seq_one_letter_code
_entity_poly.pdbx_strand_id
1 'polypeptide(L)'
;MSKFLFTMLPANDLGLPTRLVPIARVLADRGHDVAVFNPAPAPARLIEEAGLKNLPMPSRAMPDSWTDSAQVSSAWDVEQLFGAAFGSEEFVRASTALHVDLVRDFGPDVVVDSFGLFSCLAARILQVPLVSVLQGNFHPASDGFVWWKGERPAGLPSAAAAVNKVAAENGVAPVVRSVDLLAGDLYLIVGTPETDPLPATAVVAYIGPIVWQRGNDTLPDWVAALGRDKPLIWVYSGNPRYAGIPTPCDSIVVIRAAIAALSDAPVQVVLTTGYQDVPKEFSTLPSNFHHAAYLPGPAMAERCDLMVHHGGHSSVMVGMITAGVPADNPVMTEL
;
A
#
# COMPACT_ATOMS: atom_id res chain seq x y z
N MET A 1 -17.90 23.26 -5.34
CA MET A 1 -17.27 22.53 -4.20
C MET A 1 -17.87 21.13 -4.21
N SER A 2 -17.05 20.11 -4.37
CA SER A 2 -17.50 18.71 -4.39
C SER A 2 -16.97 17.98 -3.14
N LYS A 3 -17.63 16.87 -2.79
CA LYS A 3 -17.27 16.04 -1.64
C LYS A 3 -16.57 14.78 -2.10
N PHE A 4 -15.39 14.50 -1.58
CA PHE A 4 -14.58 13.33 -1.91
C PHE A 4 -14.35 12.47 -0.67
N LEU A 5 -14.69 11.20 -0.76
CA LEU A 5 -14.36 10.22 0.27
C LEU A 5 -13.22 9.32 -0.22
N PHE A 6 -12.12 9.37 0.48
CA PHE A 6 -10.97 8.49 0.24
C PHE A 6 -11.06 7.25 1.13
N THR A 7 -11.01 6.09 0.51
CA THR A 7 -11.06 4.79 1.18
C THR A 7 -9.90 3.90 0.75
N MET A 8 -9.52 2.97 1.59
CA MET A 8 -8.47 2.01 1.28
C MET A 8 -8.63 0.76 2.14
N LEU A 9 -7.93 -0.32 1.79
CA LEU A 9 -7.84 -1.48 2.66
C LEU A 9 -7.34 -1.04 4.05
N PRO A 10 -8.04 -1.35 5.14
CA PRO A 10 -7.69 -0.90 6.48
C PRO A 10 -6.53 -1.74 7.07
N ALA A 11 -5.38 -1.71 6.43
CA ALA A 11 -4.15 -2.32 6.90
C ALA A 11 -3.31 -1.31 7.70
N ASN A 12 -2.59 -1.78 8.71
CA ASN A 12 -1.70 -0.92 9.50
C ASN A 12 -0.32 -0.76 8.83
N ASP A 13 -0.33 -0.32 7.57
CA ASP A 13 0.85 -0.01 6.78
C ASP A 13 0.71 1.36 6.10
N LEU A 14 1.78 1.85 5.50
CA LEU A 14 1.82 3.16 4.86
C LEU A 14 1.78 3.09 3.33
N GLY A 15 1.77 1.89 2.74
CA GLY A 15 1.84 1.74 1.29
C GLY A 15 0.68 2.39 0.56
N LEU A 16 -0.55 2.19 1.02
CA LEU A 16 -1.74 2.78 0.40
C LEU A 16 -1.95 4.25 0.80
N PRO A 17 -1.87 4.64 2.09
CA PRO A 17 -2.11 6.03 2.47
C PRO A 17 -1.09 7.00 1.86
N THR A 18 0.18 6.63 1.69
CA THR A 18 1.19 7.49 1.06
C THR A 18 0.91 7.82 -0.40
N ARG A 19 0.02 7.09 -1.07
CA ARG A 19 -0.46 7.37 -2.44
C ARG A 19 -1.70 8.25 -2.44
N LEU A 20 -2.65 7.97 -1.53
CA LEU A 20 -3.93 8.67 -1.50
C LEU A 20 -3.87 10.04 -0.83
N VAL A 21 -3.11 10.15 0.27
CA VAL A 21 -3.02 11.39 1.05
C VAL A 21 -2.53 12.59 0.23
N PRO A 22 -1.51 12.47 -0.65
CA PRO A 22 -1.12 13.59 -1.52
C PRO A 22 -2.25 14.06 -2.45
N ILE A 23 -3.02 13.13 -3.02
CA ILE A 23 -4.17 13.46 -3.89
C ILE A 23 -5.25 14.16 -3.06
N ALA A 24 -5.58 13.60 -1.89
CA ALA A 24 -6.57 14.16 -0.97
C ALA A 24 -6.21 15.59 -0.55
N ARG A 25 -4.94 15.85 -0.23
CA ARG A 25 -4.44 17.20 0.09
C ARG A 25 -4.64 18.19 -1.05
N VAL A 26 -4.25 17.81 -2.27
CA VAL A 26 -4.43 18.70 -3.43
C VAL A 26 -5.91 19.07 -3.63
N LEU A 27 -6.84 18.14 -3.44
CA LEU A 27 -8.27 18.42 -3.55
C LEU A 27 -8.75 19.31 -2.40
N ALA A 28 -8.31 19.05 -1.16
CA ALA A 28 -8.63 19.89 -0.01
C ALA A 28 -8.10 21.32 -0.18
N ASP A 29 -6.86 21.49 -0.65
CA ASP A 29 -6.24 22.78 -0.90
C ASP A 29 -6.93 23.56 -2.04
N ARG A 30 -7.63 22.86 -2.94
CA ARG A 30 -8.52 23.43 -3.97
C ARG A 30 -9.92 23.79 -3.48
N GLY A 31 -10.19 23.62 -2.18
CA GLY A 31 -11.45 23.99 -1.53
C GLY A 31 -12.55 22.95 -1.66
N HIS A 32 -12.23 21.69 -1.97
CA HIS A 32 -13.19 20.59 -1.90
C HIS A 32 -13.37 20.08 -0.45
N ASP A 33 -14.52 19.49 -0.15
CA ASP A 33 -14.76 18.78 1.12
C ASP A 33 -14.18 17.36 1.01
N VAL A 34 -13.10 17.10 1.73
CA VAL A 34 -12.35 15.85 1.62
C VAL A 34 -12.31 15.16 2.98
N ALA A 35 -12.68 13.88 3.00
CA ALA A 35 -12.47 13.00 4.14
C ALA A 35 -11.77 11.71 3.71
N VAL A 36 -11.04 11.13 4.65
CA VAL A 36 -10.35 9.84 4.47
C VAL A 36 -10.91 8.86 5.49
N PHE A 37 -11.00 7.61 5.16
CA PHE A 37 -11.35 6.53 6.08
C PHE A 37 -10.25 5.49 6.13
N ASN A 38 -9.52 5.45 7.22
CA ASN A 38 -8.67 4.33 7.62
C ASN A 38 -8.52 4.33 9.15
N PRO A 39 -9.08 3.33 9.84
CA PRO A 39 -9.06 3.26 11.30
C PRO A 39 -7.74 2.73 11.86
N ALA A 40 -6.83 2.21 11.02
CA ALA A 40 -5.56 1.65 11.49
C ALA A 40 -4.62 2.76 12.00
N PRO A 41 -3.85 2.51 13.09
CA PRO A 41 -3.10 3.57 13.79
C PRO A 41 -2.07 4.32 12.93
N ALA A 42 -1.26 3.61 12.13
CA ALA A 42 -0.23 4.26 11.32
C ALA A 42 -0.82 5.12 10.18
N PRO A 43 -1.79 4.64 9.37
CA PRO A 43 -2.54 5.46 8.44
C PRO A 43 -3.26 6.65 9.08
N ALA A 44 -3.97 6.42 10.20
CA ALA A 44 -4.70 7.48 10.89
C ALA A 44 -3.78 8.64 11.27
N ARG A 45 -2.64 8.32 11.86
CA ARG A 45 -1.62 9.32 12.19
C ARG A 45 -1.14 10.11 10.96
N LEU A 46 -0.85 9.44 9.85
CA LEU A 46 -0.40 10.10 8.61
C LEU A 46 -1.49 11.03 8.04
N ILE A 47 -2.76 10.61 8.08
CA ILE A 47 -3.90 11.40 7.63
C ILE A 47 -4.04 12.68 8.48
N GLU A 48 -3.94 12.54 9.80
CA GLU A 48 -4.01 13.66 10.75
C GLU A 48 -2.83 14.63 10.57
N GLU A 49 -1.60 14.11 10.43
CA GLU A 49 -0.41 14.92 10.16
C GLU A 49 -0.51 15.68 8.83
N ALA A 50 -1.23 15.12 7.85
CA ALA A 50 -1.55 15.80 6.62
C ALA A 50 -2.64 16.89 6.77
N GLY A 51 -3.22 17.06 7.94
CA GLY A 51 -4.32 18.01 8.19
C GLY A 51 -5.62 17.61 7.49
N LEU A 52 -5.82 16.32 7.22
CA LEU A 52 -7.03 15.78 6.62
C LEU A 52 -7.96 15.19 7.69
N LYS A 53 -9.26 15.22 7.41
CA LYS A 53 -10.27 14.60 8.26
C LYS A 53 -10.24 13.09 8.09
N ASN A 54 -9.89 12.34 9.14
CA ASN A 54 -10.08 10.89 9.19
C ASN A 54 -11.47 10.59 9.79
N LEU A 55 -12.29 9.83 9.08
CA LEU A 55 -13.60 9.45 9.57
C LEU A 55 -13.48 8.37 10.64
N PRO A 56 -14.27 8.44 11.71
CA PRO A 56 -14.27 7.41 12.74
C PRO A 56 -14.83 6.09 12.20
N MET A 57 -14.42 4.98 12.82
CA MET A 57 -15.01 3.67 12.56
C MET A 57 -16.49 3.70 12.91
N PRO A 58 -17.42 3.35 11.99
CA PRO A 58 -18.82 3.19 12.32
C PRO A 58 -19.02 2.18 13.44
N SER A 59 -19.98 2.43 14.34
CA SER A 59 -20.29 1.54 15.46
C SER A 59 -21.03 0.29 14.96
N ARG A 60 -20.26 -0.70 14.53
CA ARG A 60 -20.77 -1.98 14.04
C ARG A 60 -19.88 -3.11 14.52
N ALA A 61 -20.51 -4.21 14.99
CA ALA A 61 -19.75 -5.43 15.27
C ALA A 61 -19.23 -6.04 13.97
N MET A 62 -17.95 -6.36 13.96
CA MET A 62 -17.29 -6.98 12.82
C MET A 62 -16.86 -8.40 13.19
N PRO A 63 -17.21 -9.41 12.37
CA PRO A 63 -16.68 -10.76 12.54
C PRO A 63 -15.20 -10.81 12.15
N ASP A 64 -14.50 -11.87 12.55
CA ASP A 64 -13.12 -12.11 12.14
C ASP A 64 -13.03 -12.25 10.61
N SER A 65 -12.03 -11.57 10.03
CA SER A 65 -11.88 -11.50 8.59
C SER A 65 -11.09 -12.65 7.99
N TRP A 66 -10.00 -13.05 8.65
CA TRP A 66 -9.04 -13.97 8.06
C TRP A 66 -9.52 -15.41 8.17
N THR A 67 -9.71 -16.07 7.03
CA THR A 67 -10.03 -17.50 6.98
C THR A 67 -8.77 -18.38 6.98
N ASP A 68 -7.70 -17.94 6.32
CA ASP A 68 -6.40 -18.61 6.29
C ASP A 68 -5.26 -17.64 6.04
N SER A 69 -4.56 -17.25 7.12
CA SER A 69 -3.44 -16.31 7.05
C SER A 69 -2.22 -16.85 6.30
N ALA A 70 -2.03 -18.16 6.25
CA ALA A 70 -0.93 -18.79 5.51
C ALA A 70 -1.12 -18.65 4.00
N GLN A 71 -2.35 -18.72 3.52
CA GLN A 71 -2.67 -18.54 2.10
C GLN A 71 -2.50 -17.06 1.65
N VAL A 72 -2.71 -16.11 2.55
CA VAL A 72 -2.50 -14.69 2.24
C VAL A 72 -1.05 -14.40 1.88
N SER A 73 -0.11 -14.99 2.60
CA SER A 73 1.33 -14.76 2.42
C SER A 73 1.92 -15.42 1.16
N SER A 74 1.21 -16.38 0.58
CA SER A 74 1.62 -17.12 -0.63
C SER A 74 0.61 -16.95 -1.77
N ALA A 75 -0.17 -15.87 -1.75
CA ALA A 75 -1.18 -15.64 -2.76
C ALA A 75 -0.57 -15.52 -4.16
N TRP A 76 -1.18 -16.22 -5.12
CA TRP A 76 -0.78 -16.19 -6.52
C TRP A 76 -1.14 -14.86 -7.20
N ASP A 77 -2.29 -14.32 -6.85
CA ASP A 77 -2.83 -13.08 -7.36
C ASP A 77 -3.77 -12.41 -6.32
N VAL A 78 -4.29 -11.25 -6.66
CA VAL A 78 -5.22 -10.51 -5.79
C VAL A 78 -6.53 -11.27 -5.55
N GLU A 79 -7.00 -12.06 -6.53
CA GLU A 79 -8.23 -12.85 -6.38
C GLU A 79 -8.08 -13.91 -5.28
N GLN A 80 -6.94 -14.62 -5.27
CA GLN A 80 -6.63 -15.57 -4.21
C GLN A 80 -6.44 -14.87 -2.87
N LEU A 81 -5.79 -13.71 -2.86
CA LEU A 81 -5.62 -12.91 -1.65
C LEU A 81 -6.99 -12.56 -1.04
N PHE A 82 -7.92 -12.08 -1.84
CA PHE A 82 -9.28 -11.77 -1.40
C PHE A 82 -10.04 -13.01 -0.96
N GLY A 83 -9.90 -14.13 -1.68
CA GLY A 83 -10.52 -15.40 -1.31
C GLY A 83 -10.04 -15.93 0.06
N ALA A 84 -8.74 -15.82 0.33
CA ALA A 84 -8.16 -16.21 1.61
C ALA A 84 -8.58 -15.28 2.76
N ALA A 85 -8.66 -13.97 2.48
CA ALA A 85 -8.97 -12.96 3.50
C ALA A 85 -10.49 -12.77 3.71
N PHE A 86 -11.29 -12.84 2.64
CA PHE A 86 -12.67 -12.37 2.61
C PHE A 86 -13.66 -13.40 2.08
N GLY A 87 -13.32 -14.70 2.14
CA GLY A 87 -14.19 -15.77 1.67
C GLY A 87 -15.45 -16.01 2.53
N SER A 88 -15.53 -15.44 3.73
CA SER A 88 -16.69 -15.54 4.61
C SER A 88 -17.81 -14.59 4.17
N GLU A 89 -18.98 -15.14 3.88
CA GLU A 89 -20.19 -14.37 3.53
C GLU A 89 -20.59 -13.40 4.65
N GLU A 90 -20.52 -13.83 5.90
CA GLU A 90 -20.85 -13.01 7.05
C GLU A 90 -19.92 -11.77 7.13
N PHE A 91 -18.63 -11.97 6.95
CA PHE A 91 -17.66 -10.88 6.93
C PHE A 91 -17.89 -9.93 5.76
N VAL A 92 -18.11 -10.45 4.56
CA VAL A 92 -18.40 -9.63 3.35
C VAL A 92 -19.65 -8.78 3.60
N ARG A 93 -20.72 -9.37 4.15
CA ARG A 93 -21.97 -8.67 4.45
C ARG A 93 -21.76 -7.53 5.46
N ALA A 94 -21.10 -7.84 6.59
CA ALA A 94 -20.84 -6.88 7.65
C ALA A 94 -19.95 -5.74 7.16
N SER A 95 -18.88 -6.05 6.43
CA SER A 95 -17.95 -5.07 5.88
C SER A 95 -18.61 -4.19 4.81
N THR A 96 -19.41 -4.78 3.93
CA THR A 96 -20.17 -4.01 2.92
C THR A 96 -21.15 -3.06 3.59
N ALA A 97 -21.91 -3.53 4.57
CA ALA A 97 -22.88 -2.70 5.30
C ALA A 97 -22.20 -1.53 6.02
N LEU A 98 -21.02 -1.77 6.63
CA LEU A 98 -20.21 -0.71 7.26
C LEU A 98 -19.82 0.36 6.25
N HIS A 99 -19.31 -0.03 5.07
CA HIS A 99 -18.91 0.93 4.06
C HIS A 99 -20.10 1.64 3.39
N VAL A 100 -21.23 0.96 3.27
CA VAL A 100 -22.50 1.61 2.82
C VAL A 100 -22.93 2.69 3.81
N ASP A 101 -22.90 2.41 5.12
CA ASP A 101 -23.20 3.42 6.13
C ASP A 101 -22.20 4.58 6.05
N LEU A 102 -20.91 4.31 5.96
CA LEU A 102 -19.86 5.32 5.83
C LEU A 102 -20.07 6.25 4.62
N VAL A 103 -20.33 5.68 3.45
CA VAL A 103 -20.56 6.45 2.21
C VAL A 103 -21.87 7.24 2.33
N ARG A 104 -22.93 6.64 2.86
CA ARG A 104 -24.23 7.33 3.04
C ARG A 104 -24.13 8.50 4.01
N ASP A 105 -23.49 8.30 5.16
CA ASP A 105 -23.40 9.32 6.22
C ASP A 105 -22.53 10.51 5.79
N PHE A 106 -21.45 10.27 5.07
CA PHE A 106 -20.62 11.35 4.53
C PHE A 106 -21.27 12.01 3.30
N GLY A 107 -21.92 11.24 2.44
CA GLY A 107 -22.59 11.70 1.22
C GLY A 107 -21.61 12.28 0.19
N PRO A 108 -20.59 11.51 -0.27
CA PRO A 108 -19.64 12.00 -1.24
C PRO A 108 -20.23 12.08 -2.64
N ASP A 109 -19.73 13.03 -3.45
CA ASP A 109 -19.96 13.07 -4.90
C ASP A 109 -19.11 12.02 -5.64
N VAL A 110 -17.95 11.66 -5.05
CA VAL A 110 -17.00 10.69 -5.61
C VAL A 110 -16.35 9.91 -4.46
N VAL A 111 -16.26 8.59 -4.61
CA VAL A 111 -15.38 7.74 -3.81
C VAL A 111 -14.05 7.55 -4.54
N VAL A 112 -12.95 7.79 -3.86
CA VAL A 112 -11.58 7.53 -4.35
C VAL A 112 -11.01 6.38 -3.52
N ASP A 113 -10.77 5.25 -4.15
CA ASP A 113 -10.40 4.02 -3.44
C ASP A 113 -9.01 3.50 -3.83
N SER A 114 -8.34 2.90 -2.86
CA SER A 114 -7.11 2.15 -3.07
C SER A 114 -7.20 0.78 -2.40
N PHE A 115 -7.52 -0.24 -3.18
CA PHE A 115 -7.54 -1.64 -2.75
C PHE A 115 -8.64 -2.01 -1.75
N GLY A 116 -9.71 -1.22 -1.66
CA GLY A 116 -10.83 -1.43 -0.73
C GLY A 116 -11.98 -2.19 -1.41
N LEU A 117 -12.01 -3.52 -1.33
CA LEU A 117 -13.05 -4.36 -1.94
C LEU A 117 -14.47 -3.91 -1.54
N PHE A 118 -14.68 -3.63 -0.26
CA PHE A 118 -16.02 -3.33 0.28
C PHE A 118 -16.46 -1.90 0.04
N SER A 119 -15.53 -0.94 0.01
CA SER A 119 -15.82 0.44 -0.40
C SER A 119 -16.18 0.52 -1.88
N CYS A 120 -15.49 -0.25 -2.73
CA CYS A 120 -15.84 -0.38 -4.15
C CYS A 120 -17.24 -0.98 -4.35
N LEU A 121 -17.63 -2.00 -3.55
CA LEU A 121 -18.97 -2.55 -3.60
C LEU A 121 -20.01 -1.56 -3.06
N ALA A 122 -19.72 -0.84 -1.97
CA ALA A 122 -20.60 0.17 -1.40
C ALA A 122 -20.86 1.33 -2.38
N ALA A 123 -19.82 1.79 -3.09
CA ALA A 123 -19.97 2.82 -4.12
C ALA A 123 -20.96 2.40 -5.22
N ARG A 124 -20.89 1.12 -5.67
CA ARG A 124 -21.83 0.58 -6.66
C ARG A 124 -23.24 0.45 -6.11
N ILE A 125 -23.42 -0.01 -4.86
CA ILE A 125 -24.72 -0.12 -4.21
C ILE A 125 -25.41 1.24 -4.15
N LEU A 126 -24.64 2.29 -3.83
CA LEU A 126 -25.16 3.65 -3.69
C LEU A 126 -25.09 4.48 -4.98
N GLN A 127 -24.59 3.88 -6.07
CA GLN A 127 -24.42 4.52 -7.37
C GLN A 127 -23.58 5.81 -7.31
N VAL A 128 -22.56 5.83 -6.44
CA VAL A 128 -21.61 6.93 -6.33
C VAL A 128 -20.43 6.64 -7.27
N PRO A 129 -20.00 7.61 -8.10
CA PRO A 129 -18.82 7.49 -8.94
C PRO A 129 -17.60 7.03 -8.18
N LEU A 130 -16.85 6.06 -8.76
CA LEU A 130 -15.69 5.44 -8.16
C LEU A 130 -14.43 5.72 -8.97
N VAL A 131 -13.42 6.28 -8.33
CA VAL A 131 -12.07 6.42 -8.87
C VAL A 131 -11.16 5.44 -8.16
N SER A 132 -10.52 4.54 -8.90
CA SER A 132 -9.54 3.60 -8.34
C SER A 132 -8.12 4.16 -8.52
N VAL A 133 -7.31 4.16 -7.45
CA VAL A 133 -5.93 4.64 -7.45
C VAL A 133 -5.04 3.51 -6.97
N LEU A 134 -4.41 2.79 -7.89
CA LEU A 134 -3.70 1.55 -7.58
C LEU A 134 -2.42 1.41 -8.41
N GLN A 135 -1.60 0.43 -8.08
CA GLN A 135 -0.51 -0.07 -8.90
C GLN A 135 -1.03 -1.09 -9.93
N GLY A 136 -0.26 -1.31 -11.00
CA GLY A 136 -0.69 -2.13 -12.13
C GLY A 136 -1.00 -3.58 -11.77
N ASN A 137 -0.21 -4.21 -10.90
CA ASN A 137 -0.42 -5.60 -10.51
C ASN A 137 -1.70 -5.86 -9.68
N PHE A 138 -2.39 -4.80 -9.24
CA PHE A 138 -3.70 -4.89 -8.58
C PHE A 138 -4.86 -4.66 -9.55
N HIS A 139 -4.58 -4.27 -10.78
CA HIS A 139 -5.61 -4.09 -11.79
C HIS A 139 -6.21 -5.44 -12.20
N PRO A 140 -7.53 -5.53 -12.44
CA PRO A 140 -8.17 -6.77 -12.88
C PRO A 140 -7.57 -7.39 -14.16
N ALA A 141 -7.02 -6.59 -15.07
CA ALA A 141 -6.37 -7.08 -16.28
C ALA A 141 -4.90 -7.51 -16.09
N SER A 142 -4.36 -7.42 -14.87
CA SER A 142 -3.01 -7.90 -14.58
C SER A 142 -2.91 -9.42 -14.70
N ASP A 143 -1.77 -9.92 -15.16
CA ASP A 143 -1.47 -11.37 -15.23
C ASP A 143 -1.15 -11.99 -13.85
N GLY A 144 -1.32 -11.22 -12.77
CA GLY A 144 -1.01 -11.62 -11.41
C GLY A 144 0.35 -11.10 -10.94
N PHE A 145 0.93 -11.77 -9.95
CA PHE A 145 2.21 -11.36 -9.39
C PHE A 145 3.35 -11.94 -10.22
N VAL A 146 4.16 -11.10 -10.84
CA VAL A 146 5.19 -11.50 -11.82
C VAL A 146 6.31 -12.40 -11.30
N TRP A 147 6.50 -12.49 -9.98
CA TRP A 147 7.49 -13.40 -9.40
C TRP A 147 7.06 -14.88 -9.39
N TRP A 148 5.77 -15.17 -9.61
CA TRP A 148 5.30 -16.54 -9.76
C TRP A 148 5.66 -17.08 -11.14
N LYS A 149 6.37 -18.22 -11.17
CA LYS A 149 6.70 -18.91 -12.40
C LYS A 149 5.76 -20.10 -12.58
N GLY A 150 5.20 -20.23 -13.77
CA GLY A 150 4.31 -21.32 -14.12
C GLY A 150 2.86 -20.88 -14.33
N GLU A 151 1.97 -21.84 -14.51
CA GLU A 151 0.55 -21.61 -14.69
C GLU A 151 -0.16 -21.42 -13.33
N ARG A 152 -1.18 -20.59 -13.32
CA ARG A 152 -2.02 -20.37 -12.15
C ARG A 152 -2.69 -21.69 -11.74
N PRO A 153 -2.53 -22.19 -10.51
CA PRO A 153 -3.17 -23.41 -10.07
C PRO A 153 -4.69 -23.31 -10.15
N ALA A 154 -5.33 -24.43 -10.51
CA ALA A 154 -6.78 -24.52 -10.45
C ALA A 154 -7.29 -24.60 -9.01
N GLY A 155 -8.52 -24.12 -8.77
CA GLY A 155 -9.18 -24.26 -7.47
C GLY A 155 -8.66 -23.36 -6.37
N LEU A 156 -7.91 -22.30 -6.70
CA LEU A 156 -7.52 -21.30 -5.73
C LEU A 156 -8.75 -20.59 -5.13
N PRO A 157 -8.73 -20.23 -3.83
CA PRO A 157 -9.84 -19.55 -3.20
C PRO A 157 -10.17 -18.22 -3.89
N SER A 158 -11.45 -17.86 -3.86
CA SER A 158 -11.99 -16.62 -4.41
C SER A 158 -13.07 -16.09 -3.47
N ALA A 159 -13.15 -14.78 -3.32
CA ALA A 159 -14.25 -14.14 -2.60
C ALA A 159 -15.50 -13.92 -3.47
N ALA A 160 -15.42 -14.18 -4.78
CA ALA A 160 -16.50 -13.86 -5.73
C ALA A 160 -17.87 -14.44 -5.35
N ALA A 161 -17.93 -15.66 -4.83
CA ALA A 161 -19.21 -16.29 -4.42
C ALA A 161 -19.87 -15.52 -3.28
N ALA A 162 -19.13 -15.19 -2.22
CA ALA A 162 -19.63 -14.43 -1.08
C ALA A 162 -19.99 -12.98 -1.47
N VAL A 163 -19.13 -12.35 -2.29
CA VAL A 163 -19.35 -11.00 -2.82
C VAL A 163 -20.60 -10.92 -3.68
N ASN A 164 -20.78 -11.86 -4.63
CA ASN A 164 -21.92 -11.86 -5.53
C ASN A 164 -23.25 -12.09 -4.81
N LYS A 165 -23.26 -12.86 -3.73
CA LYS A 165 -24.45 -13.02 -2.91
C LYS A 165 -24.87 -11.70 -2.27
N VAL A 166 -23.92 -10.97 -1.67
CA VAL A 166 -24.18 -9.67 -1.07
C VAL A 166 -24.51 -8.61 -2.14
N ALA A 167 -23.85 -8.64 -3.30
CA ALA A 167 -24.14 -7.78 -4.44
C ALA A 167 -25.58 -7.96 -4.93
N ALA A 168 -26.03 -9.21 -5.12
CA ALA A 168 -27.39 -9.54 -5.57
C ALA A 168 -28.45 -9.04 -4.58
N GLU A 169 -28.25 -9.18 -3.28
CA GLU A 169 -29.13 -8.65 -2.23
C GLU A 169 -29.31 -7.12 -2.29
N ASN A 170 -28.34 -6.43 -2.91
CA ASN A 170 -28.32 -4.98 -3.04
C ASN A 170 -28.55 -4.51 -4.50
N GLY A 171 -28.95 -5.40 -5.40
CA GLY A 171 -29.27 -5.04 -6.80
C GLY A 171 -28.03 -4.71 -7.66
N VAL A 172 -26.82 -5.11 -7.24
CA VAL A 172 -25.58 -4.94 -8.00
C VAL A 172 -25.33 -6.15 -8.87
N ALA A 173 -24.92 -5.94 -10.13
CA ALA A 173 -24.60 -7.01 -11.05
C ALA A 173 -23.43 -7.88 -10.54
N PRO A 174 -23.47 -9.20 -10.78
CA PRO A 174 -22.41 -10.10 -10.32
C PRO A 174 -21.10 -9.83 -11.09
N VAL A 175 -19.98 -10.08 -10.43
CA VAL A 175 -18.65 -10.06 -11.03
C VAL A 175 -18.14 -11.49 -11.25
N VAL A 176 -17.24 -11.68 -12.21
CA VAL A 176 -16.61 -12.99 -12.45
C VAL A 176 -15.58 -13.27 -11.37
N ARG A 177 -14.79 -12.28 -11.00
CA ARG A 177 -13.79 -12.35 -9.94
C ARG A 177 -14.01 -11.19 -8.97
N SER A 178 -13.70 -11.39 -7.69
CA SER A 178 -13.86 -10.32 -6.70
C SER A 178 -12.96 -9.12 -6.98
N VAL A 179 -11.78 -9.34 -7.57
CA VAL A 179 -10.86 -8.27 -7.98
C VAL A 179 -11.48 -7.35 -9.04
N ASP A 180 -12.46 -7.79 -9.82
CA ASP A 180 -13.13 -6.96 -10.83
C ASP A 180 -13.89 -5.77 -10.19
N LEU A 181 -14.21 -5.84 -8.91
CA LEU A 181 -14.77 -4.71 -8.16
C LEU A 181 -13.80 -3.54 -7.98
N LEU A 182 -12.50 -3.78 -8.08
CA LEU A 182 -11.49 -2.71 -7.98
C LEU A 182 -11.48 -1.79 -9.20
N ALA A 183 -12.07 -2.20 -10.33
CA ALA A 183 -12.19 -1.35 -11.52
C ALA A 183 -13.31 -0.31 -11.31
N GLY A 184 -12.93 0.94 -11.05
CA GLY A 184 -13.85 2.08 -10.99
C GLY A 184 -14.21 2.66 -12.34
N ASP A 185 -14.99 3.77 -12.34
CA ASP A 185 -15.33 4.54 -13.53
C ASP A 185 -14.08 5.22 -14.15
N LEU A 186 -13.08 5.50 -13.30
CA LEU A 186 -11.74 5.94 -13.68
C LEU A 186 -10.71 5.11 -12.92
N TYR A 187 -9.72 4.59 -13.63
CA TYR A 187 -8.62 3.84 -13.03
C TYR A 187 -7.30 4.57 -13.23
N LEU A 188 -6.69 5.00 -12.12
CA LEU A 188 -5.42 5.73 -12.07
C LEU A 188 -4.31 4.79 -11.61
N ILE A 189 -3.30 4.59 -12.45
CA ILE A 189 -2.11 3.81 -12.11
C ILE A 189 -1.04 4.75 -11.56
N VAL A 190 -0.59 4.48 -10.31
CA VAL A 190 0.47 5.25 -9.63
C VAL A 190 1.85 4.74 -10.03
N GLY A 191 2.17 4.84 -11.30
CA GLY A 191 3.39 4.37 -11.92
C GLY A 191 3.42 4.78 -13.38
N THR A 192 4.26 4.12 -14.15
CA THR A 192 4.39 4.27 -15.60
C THR A 192 4.11 2.93 -16.29
N PRO A 193 3.90 2.90 -17.62
CA PRO A 193 3.75 1.63 -18.34
C PRO A 193 4.94 0.66 -18.16
N GLU A 194 6.14 1.19 -17.88
CA GLU A 194 7.36 0.42 -17.68
C GLU A 194 7.42 -0.21 -16.28
N THR A 195 6.96 0.52 -15.25
CA THR A 195 6.97 0.04 -13.86
C THR A 195 5.76 -0.79 -13.51
N ASP A 196 4.63 -0.53 -14.16
CA ASP A 196 3.32 -1.12 -13.90
C ASP A 196 2.69 -1.60 -15.21
N PRO A 197 3.32 -2.55 -15.92
CA PRO A 197 2.86 -2.97 -17.24
C PRO A 197 1.47 -3.62 -17.17
N LEU A 198 0.59 -3.22 -18.10
CA LEU A 198 -0.74 -3.80 -18.29
C LEU A 198 -0.96 -4.10 -19.76
N PRO A 199 -1.86 -5.06 -20.09
CA PRO A 199 -2.27 -5.29 -21.46
C PRO A 199 -2.79 -3.99 -22.11
N ALA A 200 -2.52 -3.80 -23.41
CA ALA A 200 -2.94 -2.62 -24.15
C ALA A 200 -4.48 -2.42 -24.19
N THR A 201 -5.24 -3.46 -23.83
CA THR A 201 -6.71 -3.41 -23.72
C THR A 201 -7.20 -2.86 -22.36
N ALA A 202 -6.32 -2.67 -21.39
CA ALA A 202 -6.69 -2.10 -20.11
C ALA A 202 -6.99 -0.60 -20.25
N VAL A 203 -8.15 -0.19 -19.77
CA VAL A 203 -8.58 1.22 -19.79
C VAL A 203 -8.12 1.88 -18.49
N VAL A 204 -6.97 2.51 -18.54
CA VAL A 204 -6.34 3.15 -17.38
C VAL A 204 -5.68 4.47 -17.76
N ALA A 205 -5.44 5.33 -16.76
CA ALA A 205 -4.58 6.50 -16.89
C ALA A 205 -3.35 6.34 -15.99
N TYR A 206 -2.17 6.33 -16.57
CA TYR A 206 -0.92 6.40 -15.81
C TYR A 206 -0.69 7.84 -15.35
N ILE A 207 -0.53 8.02 -14.04
CA ILE A 207 -0.38 9.34 -13.42
C ILE A 207 1.03 9.58 -12.86
N GLY A 208 1.92 8.62 -13.11
CA GLY A 208 3.27 8.65 -12.58
C GLY A 208 3.35 8.30 -11.08
N PRO A 209 4.56 8.26 -10.55
CA PRO A 209 4.80 7.96 -9.15
C PRO A 209 4.23 9.06 -8.24
N ILE A 210 3.59 8.63 -7.15
CA ILE A 210 3.17 9.52 -6.06
C ILE A 210 4.00 9.17 -4.84
N VAL A 211 4.72 10.15 -4.31
CA VAL A 211 5.55 10.01 -3.12
C VAL A 211 5.06 10.97 -2.05
N TRP A 212 4.81 10.43 -0.87
CA TRP A 212 4.48 11.23 0.30
C TRP A 212 5.71 11.99 0.79
N GLN A 213 5.54 13.29 0.97
CA GLN A 213 6.52 14.17 1.59
C GLN A 213 5.79 15.21 2.43
N ARG A 214 6.22 15.39 3.67
CA ARG A 214 5.77 16.52 4.48
C ARG A 214 6.50 17.78 4.06
N GLY A 215 5.83 18.93 4.13
CA GLY A 215 6.40 20.19 3.66
C GLY A 215 7.71 20.65 4.33
N ASN A 216 8.02 20.10 5.52
CA ASN A 216 9.21 20.43 6.31
C ASN A 216 10.03 19.18 6.66
N ASP A 217 9.90 18.09 5.90
CA ASP A 217 10.66 16.88 6.12
C ASP A 217 12.14 17.09 5.79
N THR A 218 12.95 17.27 6.83
CA THR A 218 14.41 17.34 6.73
C THR A 218 15.03 16.12 7.41
N LEU A 219 16.21 15.72 6.94
CA LEU A 219 16.97 14.67 7.62
C LEU A 219 17.41 15.17 9.01
N PRO A 220 17.38 14.31 10.03
CA PRO A 220 17.96 14.62 11.33
C PRO A 220 19.44 14.97 11.21
N ASP A 221 19.92 15.87 12.08
CA ASP A 221 21.32 16.37 12.08
C ASP A 221 22.35 15.23 12.10
N TRP A 222 22.08 14.15 12.82
CA TRP A 222 23.00 13.03 12.88
C TRP A 222 23.15 12.31 11.52
N VAL A 223 22.09 12.23 10.69
CA VAL A 223 22.18 11.68 9.32
C VAL A 223 22.97 12.62 8.42
N ALA A 224 22.71 13.90 8.54
CA ALA A 224 23.44 14.92 7.79
C ALA A 224 24.94 14.96 8.15
N ALA A 225 25.27 14.67 9.41
CA ALA A 225 26.63 14.63 9.94
C ALA A 225 27.42 13.35 9.60
N LEU A 226 26.78 12.30 9.08
CA LEU A 226 27.48 11.11 8.59
C LEU A 226 28.48 11.51 7.51
N GLY A 227 29.74 11.16 7.71
CA GLY A 227 30.83 11.49 6.79
C GLY A 227 30.59 10.96 5.38
N ARG A 228 31.23 11.59 4.38
CA ARG A 228 31.21 11.15 2.98
C ARG A 228 32.47 10.37 2.58
N ASP A 229 33.27 10.00 3.57
CA ASP A 229 34.49 9.19 3.41
C ASP A 229 34.19 7.70 3.14
N LYS A 230 32.98 7.26 3.46
CA LYS A 230 32.46 5.92 3.19
C LYS A 230 31.12 6.00 2.49
N PRO A 231 30.78 5.04 1.61
CA PRO A 231 29.47 4.96 1.02
C PRO A 231 28.38 4.86 2.10
N LEU A 232 27.29 5.57 1.90
CA LEU A 232 26.10 5.52 2.75
C LEU A 232 25.03 4.66 2.10
N ILE A 233 24.70 3.56 2.75
CA ILE A 233 23.66 2.64 2.30
C ILE A 233 22.41 2.87 3.14
N TRP A 234 21.28 3.13 2.49
CA TRP A 234 19.99 3.21 3.14
C TRP A 234 19.28 1.86 3.01
N VAL A 235 19.01 1.19 4.12
CA VAL A 235 18.25 -0.06 4.20
C VAL A 235 16.85 0.26 4.72
N TYR A 236 15.84 0.09 3.89
CA TYR A 236 14.43 0.24 4.28
C TYR A 236 13.76 -1.14 4.31
N SER A 237 13.55 -1.67 5.49
CA SER A 237 12.94 -2.99 5.67
C SER A 237 11.42 -3.02 5.45
N GLY A 238 10.77 -1.86 5.31
CA GLY A 238 9.32 -1.77 5.41
C GLY A 238 8.85 -2.02 6.84
N ASN A 239 7.63 -2.52 7.00
CA ASN A 239 7.12 -2.96 8.29
C ASN A 239 7.64 -4.38 8.57
N PRO A 240 8.52 -4.60 9.59
CA PRO A 240 9.11 -5.92 9.85
C PRO A 240 8.10 -7.01 10.25
N ARG A 241 6.87 -6.61 10.55
CA ARG A 241 5.76 -7.51 10.86
C ARG A 241 4.54 -7.04 10.10
N TYR A 242 4.44 -7.41 8.85
CA TYR A 242 3.31 -7.05 8.00
C TYR A 242 2.00 -7.52 8.64
N ALA A 243 1.11 -6.56 8.95
CA ALA A 243 -0.20 -6.78 9.57
C ALA A 243 -0.22 -7.67 10.83
N GLY A 244 0.92 -7.88 11.49
CA GLY A 244 1.01 -8.77 12.65
C GLY A 244 0.90 -10.27 12.34
N ILE A 245 0.82 -10.64 11.07
CA ILE A 245 0.72 -12.03 10.60
C ILE A 245 2.14 -12.53 10.31
N PRO A 246 2.59 -13.64 10.89
CA PRO A 246 3.84 -14.27 10.51
C PRO A 246 3.72 -14.72 9.04
N THR A 247 4.50 -14.12 8.17
CA THR A 247 4.50 -14.48 6.74
C THR A 247 5.91 -14.83 6.29
N PRO A 248 6.06 -15.73 5.28
CA PRO A 248 7.37 -15.99 4.67
C PRO A 248 7.95 -14.73 3.99
N CYS A 249 7.11 -13.74 3.71
CA CYS A 249 7.49 -12.44 3.15
C CYS A 249 7.75 -11.39 4.24
N ASP A 250 8.09 -11.79 5.46
CA ASP A 250 8.42 -10.86 6.54
C ASP A 250 9.68 -10.09 6.17
N SER A 251 9.55 -8.78 6.09
CA SER A 251 10.65 -7.85 5.76
C SER A 251 11.83 -7.87 6.73
N ILE A 252 11.73 -8.62 7.85
CA ILE A 252 12.85 -8.95 8.73
C ILE A 252 14.01 -9.63 7.96
N VAL A 253 13.69 -10.33 6.87
CA VAL A 253 14.68 -10.96 5.98
C VAL A 253 15.63 -9.91 5.41
N VAL A 254 15.12 -8.71 5.05
CA VAL A 254 15.94 -7.60 4.53
C VAL A 254 16.94 -7.13 5.59
N ILE A 255 16.51 -6.99 6.85
CA ILE A 255 17.40 -6.59 7.95
C ILE A 255 18.49 -7.64 8.15
N ARG A 256 18.11 -8.93 8.20
CA ARG A 256 19.05 -10.05 8.39
C ARG A 256 20.07 -10.12 7.26
N ALA A 257 19.63 -10.01 6.02
CA ALA A 257 20.50 -10.02 4.85
C ALA A 257 21.46 -8.82 4.84
N ALA A 258 20.95 -7.62 5.16
CA ALA A 258 21.77 -6.41 5.23
C ALA A 258 22.85 -6.52 6.33
N ILE A 259 22.50 -7.01 7.52
CA ILE A 259 23.48 -7.23 8.60
C ILE A 259 24.53 -8.26 8.15
N ALA A 260 24.11 -9.40 7.60
CA ALA A 260 25.04 -10.43 7.16
C ALA A 260 26.02 -9.95 6.07
N ALA A 261 25.54 -9.10 5.15
CA ALA A 261 26.35 -8.63 4.04
C ALA A 261 27.22 -7.40 4.37
N LEU A 262 26.79 -6.53 5.29
CA LEU A 262 27.36 -5.19 5.44
C LEU A 262 28.05 -4.94 6.79
N SER A 263 27.97 -5.85 7.77
CA SER A 263 28.55 -5.64 9.13
C SER A 263 30.04 -5.29 9.11
N ASP A 264 30.82 -5.97 8.28
CA ASP A 264 32.25 -5.79 8.19
C ASP A 264 32.69 -4.99 6.94
N ALA A 265 31.72 -4.47 6.20
CA ALA A 265 31.99 -3.69 5.00
C ALA A 265 32.44 -2.25 5.36
N PRO A 266 33.29 -1.62 4.55
CA PRO A 266 33.75 -0.25 4.76
C PRO A 266 32.68 0.78 4.33
N VAL A 267 31.45 0.62 4.83
CA VAL A 267 30.27 1.45 4.52
C VAL A 267 29.61 1.96 5.81
N GLN A 268 28.79 2.97 5.69
CA GLN A 268 27.82 3.38 6.71
C GLN A 268 26.43 2.88 6.30
N VAL A 269 25.66 2.36 7.21
CA VAL A 269 24.31 1.85 6.96
C VAL A 269 23.30 2.63 7.81
N VAL A 270 22.28 3.18 7.18
CA VAL A 270 21.11 3.73 7.86
C VAL A 270 19.95 2.77 7.65
N LEU A 271 19.52 2.13 8.72
CA LEU A 271 18.36 1.23 8.73
C LEU A 271 17.10 1.97 9.14
N THR A 272 16.03 1.88 8.36
CA THR A 272 14.70 2.38 8.72
C THR A 272 13.66 1.27 8.72
N THR A 273 12.70 1.32 9.66
CA THR A 273 11.78 0.23 9.98
C THR A 273 10.29 0.63 9.92
N GLY A 274 9.96 1.73 9.22
CA GLY A 274 8.56 2.12 8.98
C GLY A 274 7.75 2.38 10.25
N TYR A 275 8.28 3.21 11.17
CA TYR A 275 7.71 3.52 12.49
C TYR A 275 7.72 2.37 13.51
N GLN A 276 8.40 1.27 13.20
CA GLN A 276 8.57 0.15 14.12
C GLN A 276 9.94 0.22 14.81
N ASP A 277 10.02 -0.36 15.99
CA ASP A 277 11.30 -0.61 16.65
C ASP A 277 12.08 -1.69 15.89
N VAL A 278 13.39 -1.68 16.07
CA VAL A 278 14.24 -2.79 15.59
C VAL A 278 13.79 -4.09 16.27
N PRO A 279 13.57 -5.17 15.50
CA PRO A 279 13.22 -6.46 16.09
C PRO A 279 14.23 -6.88 17.18
N LYS A 280 13.74 -7.50 18.25
CA LYS A 280 14.56 -7.87 19.43
C LYS A 280 15.80 -8.69 19.08
N GLU A 281 15.73 -9.53 18.04
CA GLU A 281 16.87 -10.32 17.56
C GLU A 281 18.03 -9.46 17.01
N PHE A 282 17.76 -8.19 16.67
CA PHE A 282 18.74 -7.21 16.19
C PHE A 282 18.90 -6.02 17.14
N SER A 283 18.60 -6.22 18.43
CA SER A 283 18.71 -5.16 19.46
C SER A 283 20.12 -4.57 19.57
N THR A 284 21.14 -5.32 19.16
CA THR A 284 22.52 -4.85 19.01
C THR A 284 22.88 -4.83 17.53
N LEU A 285 22.90 -3.65 16.95
CA LEU A 285 23.33 -3.44 15.57
C LEU A 285 24.87 -3.38 15.47
N PRO A 286 25.45 -3.77 14.32
CA PRO A 286 26.87 -3.56 14.05
C PRO A 286 27.26 -2.08 14.16
N SER A 287 28.52 -1.80 14.46
CA SER A 287 29.02 -0.44 14.74
C SER A 287 28.89 0.55 13.59
N ASN A 288 28.78 0.06 12.36
CA ASN A 288 28.58 0.86 11.15
C ASN A 288 27.09 1.02 10.77
N PHE A 289 26.14 0.48 11.60
CA PHE A 289 24.71 0.61 11.43
C PHE A 289 24.12 1.67 12.35
N HIS A 290 23.28 2.51 11.82
CA HIS A 290 22.48 3.52 12.52
C HIS A 290 21.00 3.22 12.29
N HIS A 291 20.15 3.38 13.30
CA HIS A 291 18.72 3.13 13.19
C HIS A 291 17.91 4.40 13.38
N ALA A 292 16.88 4.53 12.55
CA ALA A 292 15.76 5.43 12.79
C ALA A 292 14.45 4.69 12.46
N ALA A 293 13.43 4.86 13.30
CA ALA A 293 12.13 4.27 13.02
C ALA A 293 11.51 4.81 11.72
N TYR A 294 11.75 6.09 11.42
CA TYR A 294 11.32 6.75 10.20
C TYR A 294 12.33 7.80 9.77
N LEU A 295 12.53 7.95 8.46
CA LEU A 295 13.20 9.07 7.82
C LEU A 295 12.40 9.50 6.58
N PRO A 296 12.46 10.80 6.19
CA PRO A 296 11.87 11.26 4.95
C PRO A 296 12.48 10.55 3.73
N GLY A 297 11.66 9.76 3.03
CA GLY A 297 12.13 8.90 1.95
C GLY A 297 12.89 9.66 0.86
N PRO A 298 12.32 10.71 0.24
CA PRO A 298 13.01 11.48 -0.80
C PRO A 298 14.35 12.06 -0.32
N ALA A 299 14.36 12.72 0.84
CA ALA A 299 15.57 13.32 1.38
C ALA A 299 16.66 12.28 1.73
N MET A 300 16.24 11.09 2.21
CA MET A 300 17.17 10.01 2.48
C MET A 300 17.71 9.38 1.20
N ALA A 301 16.87 9.21 0.20
CA ALA A 301 17.29 8.68 -1.10
C ALA A 301 18.28 9.63 -1.84
N GLU A 302 18.08 10.93 -1.75
CA GLU A 302 19.04 11.93 -2.26
C GLU A 302 20.38 11.90 -1.50
N ARG A 303 20.36 11.52 -0.22
CA ARG A 303 21.55 11.53 0.65
C ARG A 303 22.38 10.26 0.55
N CYS A 304 21.79 9.10 0.29
CA CYS A 304 22.46 7.81 0.24
C CYS A 304 23.09 7.55 -1.14
N ASP A 305 24.11 6.68 -1.16
CA ASP A 305 24.75 6.22 -2.39
C ASP A 305 24.07 4.96 -2.95
N LEU A 306 23.36 4.21 -2.09
CA LEU A 306 22.63 3.00 -2.45
C LEU A 306 21.41 2.85 -1.55
N MET A 307 20.27 2.46 -2.13
CA MET A 307 19.06 2.08 -1.41
C MET A 307 18.82 0.57 -1.54
N VAL A 308 18.64 -0.11 -0.41
CA VAL A 308 18.19 -1.50 -0.32
C VAL A 308 16.81 -1.52 0.33
N HIS A 309 15.84 -2.16 -0.29
CA HIS A 309 14.47 -2.18 0.23
C HIS A 309 13.77 -3.52 -0.05
N HIS A 310 12.63 -3.74 0.61
CA HIS A 310 11.83 -4.97 0.54
C HIS A 310 10.99 -5.13 -0.75
N GLY A 311 11.19 -4.29 -1.78
CA GLY A 311 10.42 -4.37 -3.02
C GLY A 311 9.04 -3.72 -2.99
N GLY A 312 8.64 -3.05 -1.89
CA GLY A 312 7.36 -2.34 -1.84
C GLY A 312 7.27 -1.24 -2.89
N HIS A 313 6.16 -1.18 -3.64
CA HIS A 313 5.97 -0.26 -4.76
C HIS A 313 6.33 1.20 -4.44
N SER A 314 5.89 1.74 -3.29
CA SER A 314 6.24 3.12 -2.90
C SER A 314 7.74 3.31 -2.67
N SER A 315 8.46 2.29 -2.18
CA SER A 315 9.91 2.34 -1.99
C SER A 315 10.66 2.35 -3.32
N VAL A 316 10.19 1.53 -4.27
CA VAL A 316 10.68 1.54 -5.66
C VAL A 316 10.54 2.94 -6.26
N MET A 317 9.35 3.56 -6.13
CA MET A 317 9.07 4.89 -6.67
C MET A 317 9.95 5.97 -6.05
N VAL A 318 10.19 5.91 -4.74
CA VAL A 318 11.12 6.84 -4.06
C VAL A 318 12.51 6.72 -4.65
N GLY A 319 13.05 5.52 -4.80
CA GLY A 319 14.37 5.29 -5.39
C GLY A 319 14.47 5.83 -6.82
N MET A 320 13.46 5.58 -7.65
CA MET A 320 13.45 6.01 -9.05
C MET A 320 13.36 7.53 -9.23
N ILE A 321 12.54 8.22 -8.43
CA ILE A 321 12.37 9.67 -8.57
C ILE A 321 13.62 10.41 -8.13
N THR A 322 14.28 9.97 -7.06
CA THR A 322 15.35 10.72 -6.40
C THR A 322 16.73 10.41 -6.95
N ALA A 323 16.95 9.20 -7.47
CA ALA A 323 18.27 8.81 -7.94
C ALA A 323 18.72 9.50 -9.24
N GLY A 324 17.81 10.16 -9.96
CA GLY A 324 18.12 10.73 -11.28
C GLY A 324 18.68 9.68 -12.25
N VAL A 325 18.51 8.39 -11.93
CA VAL A 325 19.05 7.26 -12.66
C VAL A 325 18.18 7.05 -13.89
N PRO A 326 18.76 7.07 -15.10
CA PRO A 326 18.05 6.58 -16.27
C PRO A 326 17.53 5.17 -16.01
N ALA A 327 16.37 4.84 -16.54
CA ALA A 327 15.72 3.53 -16.37
C ALA A 327 16.60 2.32 -16.75
N ASP A 328 17.71 2.57 -17.39
CA ASP A 328 18.67 1.58 -17.92
C ASP A 328 19.73 1.14 -16.90
N ASN A 329 19.73 1.68 -15.71
CA ASN A 329 20.73 1.29 -14.69
C ASN A 329 20.03 0.79 -13.42
N PRO A 330 19.67 -0.50 -13.34
CA PRO A 330 19.01 -1.06 -12.17
C PRO A 330 20.01 -1.14 -11.00
N VAL A 331 20.04 -0.07 -10.18
CA VAL A 331 20.67 -0.13 -8.84
C VAL A 331 19.73 -0.79 -7.84
N MET A 332 18.69 -1.45 -8.32
CA MET A 332 17.72 -2.18 -7.50
C MET A 332 18.01 -3.66 -7.57
N THR A 333 18.56 -4.22 -6.51
CA THR A 333 18.57 -5.66 -6.29
C THR A 333 17.27 -6.02 -5.58
N GLU A 334 16.36 -6.65 -6.30
CA GLU A 334 15.26 -7.40 -5.69
C GLU A 334 15.89 -8.57 -4.92
N LEU A 335 15.61 -8.66 -3.64
CA LEU A 335 15.93 -9.82 -2.81
C LEU A 335 14.79 -10.82 -2.85
#